data_cb49a126bd435a3757048cb32cd1e1ce
#
_entry.id   cb49a126bd435a3757048cb32cd1e1ce
#
_cell.length_a   1.000
_cell.length_b   1.000
_cell.length_c   1.000
_cell.angle_alpha   90.00
_cell.angle_beta   90.00
_cell.angle_gamma   90.00
#
_symmetry.space_group_name_H-M   'P 1'
#
loop_
_entity.id
_entity.type
_entity.pdbx_description
1 polymer ?
#
loop_
_entity_poly.entity_id
_entity_poly.type
_entity_poly.pdbx_seq_one_letter_code
_entity_poly.pdbx_strand_id
1 'polypeptide(L)'
;MDNGLHLRIKEVIVRSLRLQIPPAEIADDVTLFGEGLGLDSIDALELVLEIERTFGVAVGDEETAKRVLKSVNSIAEFINETRGANQASPN
;
A
#
# COMPACT_ATOMS: atom_id res chain seq x y z
N MET A 1 -1.75 6.88 -15.83
CA MET A 1 -0.61 7.06 -15.01
C MET A 1 -0.76 6.37 -13.69
N ASP A 2 -1.79 6.71 -12.97
CA ASP A 2 -1.95 6.13 -11.64
C ASP A 2 -2.29 4.66 -11.69
N ASN A 3 -2.75 4.20 -12.84
CA ASN A 3 -3.07 2.78 -12.97
C ASN A 3 -1.86 1.90 -12.71
N GLY A 4 -0.70 2.34 -13.16
CA GLY A 4 0.50 1.57 -12.91
C GLY A 4 0.84 1.48 -11.44
N LEU A 5 0.65 2.57 -10.70
CA LEU A 5 0.92 2.55 -9.28
C LEU A 5 -0.04 1.63 -8.54
N HIS A 6 -1.33 1.74 -8.85
CA HIS A 6 -2.31 0.89 -8.20
C HIS A 6 -2.01 -0.59 -8.43
N LEU A 7 -1.67 -0.93 -9.67
CA LEU A 7 -1.35 -2.32 -9.98
C LEU A 7 -0.12 -2.78 -9.22
N ARG A 8 0.90 -1.94 -9.14
CA ARG A 8 2.11 -2.30 -8.40
C ARG A 8 1.80 -2.52 -6.93
N ILE A 9 0.94 -1.69 -6.36
CA ILE A 9 0.54 -1.88 -4.96
C ILE A 9 -0.15 -3.22 -4.79
N LYS A 10 -1.06 -3.54 -5.70
CA LYS A 10 -1.77 -4.81 -5.64
C LYS A 10 -0.80 -5.98 -5.76
N GLU A 11 0.19 -5.85 -6.63
CA GLU A 11 1.20 -6.90 -6.77
C GLU A 11 1.99 -7.08 -5.48
N VAL A 12 2.34 -5.96 -4.82
CA VAL A 12 3.05 -6.04 -3.56
C VAL A 12 2.20 -6.73 -2.50
N ILE A 13 0.91 -6.39 -2.45
CA ILE A 13 0.01 -7.00 -1.48
C ILE A 13 -0.05 -8.52 -1.69
N VAL A 14 -0.26 -8.93 -2.93
CA VAL A 14 -0.38 -10.36 -3.22
C VAL A 14 0.91 -11.08 -2.88
N ARG A 15 2.04 -10.49 -3.26
CA ARG A 15 3.33 -11.14 -3.05
C ARG A 15 3.68 -11.20 -1.57
N SER A 16 3.48 -10.09 -0.86
CA SER A 16 3.88 -10.02 0.54
C SER A 16 3.07 -10.96 1.41
N LEU A 17 1.80 -11.06 1.11
CA LEU A 17 0.87 -11.82 1.95
C LEU A 17 0.55 -13.17 1.35
N ARG A 18 1.16 -13.49 0.21
CA ARG A 18 1.00 -14.78 -0.45
C ARG A 18 -0.47 -15.10 -0.70
N LEU A 19 -1.18 -14.11 -1.21
CA LEU A 19 -2.59 -14.30 -1.51
C LEU A 19 -2.75 -15.21 -2.72
N GLN A 20 -3.88 -15.88 -2.77
CA GLN A 20 -4.15 -16.85 -3.83
C GLN A 20 -4.97 -16.26 -4.96
N ILE A 21 -5.01 -14.95 -5.07
CA ILE A 21 -5.78 -14.27 -6.10
C ILE A 21 -4.84 -13.43 -6.94
N PRO A 22 -5.18 -13.20 -8.21
CA PRO A 22 -4.35 -12.31 -9.02
C PRO A 22 -4.50 -10.87 -8.55
N PRO A 23 -3.44 -10.08 -8.70
CA PRO A 23 -3.51 -8.69 -8.27
C PRO A 23 -4.68 -7.92 -8.86
N ALA A 24 -5.04 -8.22 -10.10
CA ALA A 24 -6.11 -7.50 -10.77
C ALA A 24 -7.46 -7.69 -10.11
N GLU A 25 -7.61 -8.72 -9.28
CA GLU A 25 -8.87 -8.94 -8.59
C GLU A 25 -9.03 -8.10 -7.34
N ILE A 26 -7.97 -7.42 -6.91
CA ILE A 26 -8.07 -6.54 -5.76
C ILE A 26 -8.65 -5.22 -6.22
N ALA A 27 -9.79 -4.84 -5.64
CA ALA A 27 -10.40 -3.56 -6.00
C ALA A 27 -9.60 -2.42 -5.37
N ASP A 28 -9.61 -1.26 -6.03
CA ASP A 28 -8.86 -0.12 -5.54
C ASP A 28 -9.35 0.35 -4.18
N ASP A 29 -10.63 0.21 -3.91
CA ASP A 29 -11.22 0.70 -2.68
C ASP A 29 -11.56 -0.42 -1.71
N VAL A 30 -11.04 -1.63 -1.91
CA VAL A 30 -11.33 -2.73 -1.00
C VAL A 30 -10.69 -2.43 0.35
N THR A 31 -11.43 -2.77 1.40
CA THR A 31 -10.90 -2.67 2.75
C THR A 31 -9.89 -3.81 2.95
N LEU A 32 -8.66 -3.47 3.30
CA LEU A 32 -7.64 -4.49 3.43
C LEU A 32 -7.77 -5.27 4.73
N PHE A 33 -8.29 -4.65 5.77
CA PHE A 33 -8.42 -5.29 7.07
C PHE A 33 -9.88 -5.49 7.41
N GLY A 34 -10.13 -6.42 8.32
CA GLY A 34 -11.50 -6.68 8.73
C GLY A 34 -12.26 -7.42 7.66
N GLU A 35 -13.33 -6.81 7.19
CA GLU A 35 -14.25 -7.51 6.29
C GLU A 35 -13.75 -7.64 4.86
N GLY A 36 -12.78 -6.82 4.47
CA GLY A 36 -12.28 -6.89 3.10
C GLY A 36 -11.45 -8.13 2.86
N LEU A 37 -10.13 -7.96 2.83
CA LEU A 37 -9.23 -9.09 2.65
C LEU A 37 -8.98 -9.83 3.95
N GLY A 38 -9.42 -9.29 5.07
CA GLY A 38 -9.29 -9.98 6.35
C GLY A 38 -7.89 -10.04 6.89
N LEU A 39 -7.08 -9.05 6.59
CA LEU A 39 -5.70 -9.05 7.06
C LEU A 39 -5.64 -8.70 8.54
N ASP A 40 -4.62 -9.18 9.22
CA ASP A 40 -4.45 -8.91 10.66
C ASP A 40 -3.22 -8.03 10.87
N SER A 41 -2.87 -7.83 12.15
CA SER A 41 -1.78 -6.91 12.50
C SER A 41 -0.44 -7.36 11.95
N ILE A 42 -0.20 -8.67 11.94
CA ILE A 42 1.05 -9.18 11.43
C ILE A 42 1.14 -8.94 9.94
N ASP A 43 0.04 -9.17 9.24
CA ASP A 43 0.00 -8.88 7.81
C ASP A 43 0.25 -7.41 7.55
N ALA A 44 -0.32 -6.53 8.38
CA ALA A 44 -0.12 -5.11 8.22
C ALA A 44 1.35 -4.74 8.33
N LEU A 45 2.03 -5.31 9.32
CA LEU A 45 3.45 -5.01 9.50
C LEU A 45 4.26 -5.44 8.29
N GLU A 46 4.01 -6.64 7.80
CA GLU A 46 4.74 -7.11 6.64
C GLU A 46 4.46 -6.24 5.42
N LEU A 47 3.22 -5.85 5.25
CA LEU A 47 2.86 -5.03 4.11
C LEU A 47 3.51 -3.66 4.18
N VAL A 48 3.52 -3.06 5.38
CA VAL A 48 4.20 -1.77 5.56
C VAL A 48 5.65 -1.87 5.14
N LEU A 49 6.35 -2.88 5.61
CA LEU A 49 7.76 -3.02 5.30
C LEU A 49 8.00 -3.20 3.81
N GLU A 50 7.13 -3.95 3.14
CA GLU A 50 7.29 -4.14 1.71
C GLU A 50 7.00 -2.86 0.94
N ILE A 51 6.00 -2.11 1.37
CA ILE A 51 5.69 -0.85 0.72
C ILE A 51 6.85 0.12 0.88
N GLU A 52 7.39 0.22 2.08
CA GLU A 52 8.51 1.11 2.32
C GLU A 52 9.70 0.73 1.44
N ARG A 53 9.98 -0.55 1.34
CA ARG A 53 11.12 -1.01 0.56
C ARG A 53 10.88 -0.83 -0.93
N THR A 54 9.69 -1.20 -1.39
CA THR A 54 9.41 -1.20 -2.82
C THR A 54 9.31 0.21 -3.38
N PHE A 55 8.69 1.12 -2.64
CA PHE A 55 8.40 2.46 -3.15
C PHE A 55 9.31 3.52 -2.56
N GLY A 56 10.19 3.14 -1.63
CA GLY A 56 11.13 4.10 -1.08
C GLY A 56 10.49 5.15 -0.22
N VAL A 57 9.43 4.79 0.50
CA VAL A 57 8.72 5.73 1.38
C VAL A 57 8.83 5.24 2.81
N ALA A 58 8.55 6.13 3.74
CA ALA A 58 8.57 5.78 5.17
C ALA A 58 7.19 6.08 5.74
N VAL A 59 6.57 5.06 6.32
CA VAL A 59 5.25 5.23 6.88
C VAL A 59 5.31 5.93 8.24
N GLY A 60 6.31 5.63 9.02
CA GLY A 60 6.50 6.33 10.28
C GLY A 60 5.98 5.53 11.46
N ASP A 61 4.75 5.78 11.85
CA ASP A 61 4.24 5.17 13.07
C ASP A 61 3.02 4.30 12.76
N GLU A 62 2.53 3.67 13.82
CA GLU A 62 1.45 2.71 13.69
C GLU A 62 0.14 3.37 13.27
N GLU A 63 -0.12 4.56 13.78
CA GLU A 63 -1.35 5.24 13.41
C GLU A 63 -1.37 5.63 11.95
N THR A 64 -0.24 6.12 11.46
CA THR A 64 -0.12 6.43 10.06
C THR A 64 -0.30 5.17 9.22
N ALA A 65 0.28 4.06 9.67
CA ALA A 65 0.16 2.80 8.95
C ALA A 65 -1.30 2.38 8.84
N LYS A 66 -2.05 2.50 9.91
CA LYS A 66 -3.46 2.13 9.88
C LYS A 66 -4.23 2.94 8.86
N ARG A 67 -3.94 4.22 8.78
CA ARG A 67 -4.62 5.08 7.83
C ARG A 67 -4.19 4.77 6.41
N VAL A 68 -2.90 4.56 6.20
CA VAL A 68 -2.36 4.33 4.87
C VAL A 68 -2.83 2.99 4.33
N LEU A 69 -2.86 1.97 5.17
CA LEU A 69 -3.17 0.61 4.73
C LEU A 69 -4.67 0.32 4.69
N LYS A 70 -5.48 1.34 4.71
CA LYS A 70 -6.92 1.14 4.68
C LYS A 70 -7.38 0.51 3.36
N SER A 71 -6.82 0.95 2.26
CA SER A 71 -7.17 0.43 0.94
C SER A 71 -6.03 0.69 -0.01
N VAL A 72 -6.15 0.13 -1.22
CA VAL A 72 -5.17 0.41 -2.27
C VAL A 72 -5.14 1.90 -2.57
N ASN A 73 -6.32 2.53 -2.62
CA ASN A 73 -6.37 3.97 -2.89
C ASN A 73 -5.61 4.76 -1.85
N SER A 74 -5.78 4.43 -0.57
CA SER A 74 -5.09 5.19 0.48
C SER A 74 -3.59 4.97 0.42
N ILE A 75 -3.15 3.78 0.06
CA ILE A 75 -1.73 3.52 -0.11
C ILE A 75 -1.19 4.35 -1.28
N ALA A 76 -1.92 4.38 -2.37
CA ALA A 76 -1.49 5.14 -3.55
C ALA A 76 -1.40 6.61 -3.23
N GLU A 77 -2.38 7.15 -2.50
CA GLU A 77 -2.36 8.55 -2.12
C GLU A 77 -1.14 8.87 -1.27
N PHE A 78 -0.85 7.99 -0.31
CA PHE A 78 0.30 8.21 0.57
C PHE A 78 1.60 8.20 -0.24
N ILE A 79 1.74 7.25 -1.15
CA ILE A 79 2.94 7.16 -1.96
C ILE A 79 3.08 8.40 -2.83
N ASN A 80 1.99 8.81 -3.46
CA ASN A 80 2.04 9.99 -4.32
C ASN A 80 2.39 11.25 -3.54
N GLU A 81 1.81 11.40 -2.35
CA GLU A 81 2.10 12.56 -1.53
C GLU A 81 3.57 12.59 -1.11
N THR A 82 4.08 11.44 -0.70
CA THR A 82 5.46 11.35 -0.24
C THR A 82 6.42 11.59 -1.40
N ARG A 83 6.17 10.96 -2.53
CA ARG A 83 7.05 11.10 -3.69
C ARG A 83 6.91 12.50 -4.29
N GLY A 84 5.71 13.05 -4.25
CA GLY A 84 5.51 14.41 -4.72
C GLY A 84 6.30 15.41 -3.90
N ALA A 85 6.28 15.22 -2.56
CA ALA A 85 7.06 16.09 -1.69
C ALA A 85 8.54 15.96 -1.99
N ASN A 86 9.02 14.74 -2.21
CA ASN A 86 10.42 14.54 -2.54
C ASN A 86 10.78 15.15 -3.87
N GLN A 87 9.87 15.03 -4.83
CA GLN A 87 10.13 15.56 -6.15
C GLN A 87 9.99 17.07 -6.21
N ALA A 88 9.19 17.61 -5.32
CA ALA A 88 9.07 19.05 -5.21
C ALA A 88 10.34 19.68 -4.70
N SER A 89 11.19 18.90 -4.08
CA SER A 89 12.50 19.40 -3.70
C SER A 89 13.23 19.85 -4.93
N PRO A 90 13.90 20.94 -4.81
CA PRO A 90 14.62 21.44 -5.97
C PRO A 90 15.70 20.46 -6.31
N ASN A 91 15.50 19.73 -7.10
CA ASN A 91 16.53 18.85 -7.50
C ASN A 91 17.09 19.36 -8.76
#